data_0c3ca118d9e91f9cf085e06f80c7a6c4
#
_entry.id   0c3ca118d9e91f9cf085e06f80c7a6c4
#
_cell.length_a   1.000
_cell.length_b   1.000
_cell.length_c   1.000
_cell.angle_alpha   90.00
_cell.angle_beta   90.00
_cell.angle_gamma   90.00
#
_symmetry.space_group_name_H-M   'P 1'
#
loop_
_entity.id
_entity.type
_entity.pdbx_description
1 polymer ?
#
loop_
_entity_poly.entity_id
_entity_poly.type
_entity_poly.pdbx_seq_one_letter_code
_entity_poly.pdbx_strand_id
1 'polypeptide(L)'
;MAFDYKKEYKEFYLPKKKPGLVTVPSMNFVAVRGKGDPNEEGGDYKEAMGILYGLAFTIKMSKLGSHQIEGYFDYVVPPLEGLWWQEGTVGIDYSRKDLFQWVSMIRLPDFVTEADFEWARREAEQKKKQDFSRAEFLTWEEGLCVQCMHIGPYDEEPATLEAMHRFMEENGLRPDFSETRRHHEIYLSDVRRCRPEKLKTVIRVPVKNTGTLVFPQE
;
A
#
# COMPACT_ATOMS: atom_id res chain seq x y z
N MET A 1 -14.81 -10.83 17.83
CA MET A 1 -13.42 -10.86 17.30
C MET A 1 -13.29 -9.65 16.39
N ALA A 2 -12.19 -8.87 16.45
CA ALA A 2 -12.02 -7.71 15.58
C ALA A 2 -11.90 -8.16 14.12
N PHE A 3 -12.50 -7.42 13.20
CA PHE A 3 -12.41 -7.66 11.75
C PHE A 3 -10.96 -7.48 11.28
N ASP A 4 -10.41 -8.47 10.58
CA ASP A 4 -9.03 -8.44 10.08
C ASP A 4 -9.03 -8.43 8.55
N TYR A 5 -8.75 -7.27 7.95
CA TYR A 5 -8.76 -7.07 6.49
C TYR A 5 -7.90 -8.09 5.75
N LYS A 6 -6.77 -8.53 6.30
CA LYS A 6 -5.91 -9.54 5.69
C LYS A 6 -6.57 -10.91 5.61
N LYS A 7 -7.47 -11.22 6.55
CA LYS A 7 -8.15 -12.51 6.60
C LYS A 7 -9.43 -12.53 5.78
N GLU A 8 -10.12 -11.39 5.76
CA GLU A 8 -11.41 -11.24 5.06
C GLU A 8 -11.21 -11.02 3.56
N TYR A 9 -10.18 -10.24 3.17
CA TYR A 9 -9.84 -9.92 1.78
C TYR A 9 -8.52 -10.59 1.36
N LYS A 10 -8.49 -11.92 1.44
CA LYS A 10 -7.27 -12.71 1.13
C LYS A 10 -6.78 -12.50 -0.29
N GLU A 11 -7.69 -12.27 -1.23
CA GLU A 11 -7.39 -11.95 -2.63
C GLU A 11 -6.50 -10.72 -2.76
N PHE A 12 -6.61 -9.74 -1.87
CA PHE A 12 -5.80 -8.53 -1.90
C PHE A 12 -4.54 -8.59 -1.04
N TYR A 13 -4.59 -9.33 0.08
CA TYR A 13 -3.53 -9.30 1.09
C TYR A 13 -2.71 -10.58 1.21
N LEU A 14 -3.22 -11.70 0.73
CA LEU A 14 -2.54 -13.01 0.84
C LEU A 14 -2.46 -13.74 -0.49
N PRO A 15 -1.92 -13.11 -1.56
CA PRO A 15 -1.74 -13.79 -2.84
C PRO A 15 -0.76 -14.95 -2.70
N LYS A 16 -0.72 -15.78 -3.73
CA LYS A 16 0.27 -16.87 -3.83
C LYS A 16 1.68 -16.30 -4.13
N LYS A 17 2.72 -17.11 -3.93
CA LYS A 17 4.08 -16.82 -4.39
C LYS A 17 4.22 -16.86 -5.92
N LYS A 18 3.29 -17.52 -6.61
CA LYS A 18 3.19 -17.50 -8.07
C LYS A 18 2.40 -16.27 -8.48
N PRO A 19 2.89 -15.47 -9.45
CA PRO A 19 2.16 -14.32 -9.96
C PRO A 19 0.75 -14.68 -10.43
N GLY A 20 -0.18 -13.74 -10.27
CA GLY A 20 -1.56 -13.90 -10.69
C GLY A 20 -2.26 -12.54 -10.86
N LEU A 21 -3.37 -12.56 -11.58
CA LEU A 21 -4.19 -11.38 -11.81
C LEU A 21 -5.07 -11.07 -10.60
N VAL A 22 -5.29 -9.78 -10.38
CA VAL A 22 -6.27 -9.24 -9.44
C VAL A 22 -6.86 -7.96 -9.99
N THR A 23 -8.15 -7.72 -9.75
CA THR A 23 -8.78 -6.42 -9.99
C THR A 23 -9.11 -5.81 -8.63
N VAL A 24 -8.46 -4.69 -8.31
CA VAL A 24 -8.59 -4.02 -7.02
C VAL A 24 -9.60 -2.88 -7.18
N PRO A 25 -10.72 -2.91 -6.44
CA PRO A 25 -11.74 -1.87 -6.52
C PRO A 25 -11.27 -0.58 -5.83
N SER A 26 -12.09 0.46 -5.95
CA SER A 26 -11.90 1.71 -5.21
C SER A 26 -11.97 1.46 -3.71
N MET A 27 -11.01 2.01 -2.98
CA MET A 27 -10.88 1.93 -1.53
C MET A 27 -10.48 3.29 -0.96
N ASN A 28 -10.75 3.49 0.33
CA ASN A 28 -10.37 4.69 1.05
C ASN A 28 -9.10 4.45 1.87
N PHE A 29 -8.23 5.45 1.91
CA PHE A 29 -6.96 5.41 2.63
C PHE A 29 -6.72 6.72 3.39
N VAL A 30 -5.99 6.63 4.49
CA VAL A 30 -5.18 7.74 4.94
C VAL A 30 -3.85 7.65 4.21
N ALA A 31 -3.41 8.74 3.59
CA ALA A 31 -2.18 8.76 2.79
C ALA A 31 -1.29 9.96 3.12
N VAL A 32 0.01 9.80 2.91
CA VAL A 32 1.03 10.86 2.98
C VAL A 32 1.96 10.71 1.80
N ARG A 33 2.24 11.82 1.11
CA ARG A 33 3.20 11.88 -0.01
C ARG A 33 4.55 12.38 0.45
N GLY A 34 5.59 11.85 -0.15
CA GLY A 34 6.95 12.28 0.13
C GLY A 34 7.96 11.77 -0.89
N LYS A 35 9.23 12.05 -0.60
CA LYS A 35 10.38 11.68 -1.44
C LYS A 35 11.60 11.36 -0.57
N GLY A 36 12.58 10.68 -1.17
CA GLY A 36 13.85 10.36 -0.53
C GLY A 36 13.95 8.90 -0.06
N ASP A 37 15.09 8.57 0.51
CA ASP A 37 15.38 7.21 0.97
C ASP A 37 14.52 6.86 2.21
N PRO A 38 13.70 5.80 2.16
CA PRO A 38 12.89 5.37 3.29
C PRO A 38 13.71 4.89 4.49
N ASN A 39 15.01 4.61 4.30
CA ASN A 39 15.93 4.16 5.35
C ASN A 39 16.64 5.32 6.06
N GLU A 40 16.47 6.55 5.60
CA GLU A 40 17.10 7.73 6.20
C GLU A 40 16.62 7.90 7.66
N GLU A 41 17.58 7.98 8.59
CA GLU A 41 17.25 8.16 10.01
C GLU A 41 16.71 9.57 10.27
N GLY A 42 15.48 9.67 10.80
CA GLY A 42 14.79 10.95 10.98
C GLY A 42 14.27 11.57 9.68
N GLY A 43 14.35 10.84 8.57
CA GLY A 43 13.92 11.32 7.25
C GLY A 43 12.39 11.41 7.10
N ASP A 44 11.99 11.95 5.95
CA ASP A 44 10.61 12.26 5.58
C ASP A 44 9.66 11.04 5.69
N TYR A 45 10.16 9.86 5.29
CA TYR A 45 9.40 8.62 5.36
C TYR A 45 9.03 8.23 6.79
N LYS A 46 9.97 8.36 7.73
CA LYS A 46 9.75 8.03 9.15
C LYS A 46 8.73 8.98 9.80
N GLU A 47 8.77 10.26 9.44
CA GLU A 47 7.78 11.23 9.87
C GLU A 47 6.39 10.89 9.36
N ALA A 48 6.28 10.54 8.07
CA ALA A 48 5.04 10.10 7.44
C ALA A 48 4.43 8.88 8.15
N MET A 49 5.24 7.90 8.59
CA MET A 49 4.76 6.77 9.39
C MET A 49 4.10 7.21 10.69
N GLY A 50 4.68 8.21 11.38
CA GLY A 50 4.10 8.79 12.60
C GLY A 50 2.72 9.39 12.36
N ILE A 51 2.55 10.09 11.24
CA ILE A 51 1.29 10.70 10.81
C ILE A 51 0.26 9.61 10.49
N LEU A 52 0.60 8.65 9.62
CA LEU A 52 -0.31 7.59 9.17
C LEU A 52 -0.85 6.77 10.34
N TYR A 53 0.03 6.22 11.17
CA TYR A 53 -0.38 5.44 12.31
C TYR A 53 -1.08 6.30 13.38
N GLY A 54 -0.70 7.57 13.51
CA GLY A 54 -1.39 8.52 14.38
C GLY A 54 -2.87 8.64 14.04
N LEU A 55 -3.20 8.82 12.77
CA LEU A 55 -4.58 8.93 12.30
C LEU A 55 -5.31 7.59 12.32
N ALA A 56 -4.70 6.54 11.78
CA ALA A 56 -5.32 5.21 11.76
C ALA A 56 -5.73 4.73 13.16
N PHE A 57 -4.89 4.97 14.18
CA PHE A 57 -5.22 4.64 15.56
C PHE A 57 -6.22 5.60 16.17
N THR A 58 -6.22 6.89 15.83
CA THR A 58 -7.23 7.84 16.32
C THR A 58 -8.62 7.44 15.83
N ILE A 59 -8.76 7.08 14.56
CA ILE A 59 -10.01 6.57 13.97
C ILE A 59 -10.41 5.25 14.65
N LYS A 60 -9.50 4.30 14.77
CA LYS A 60 -9.79 3.01 15.44
C LYS A 60 -10.26 3.19 16.87
N MET A 61 -9.71 4.14 17.60
CA MET A 61 -10.01 4.37 19.02
C MET A 61 -11.15 5.33 19.25
N SER A 62 -11.84 5.82 18.20
CA SER A 62 -13.02 6.70 18.30
C SER A 62 -14.10 6.08 19.19
N LYS A 63 -14.24 4.75 19.16
CA LYS A 63 -15.18 3.99 20.01
C LYS A 63 -15.06 4.22 21.51
N LEU A 64 -13.91 4.71 21.97
CA LEU A 64 -13.66 5.01 23.38
C LEU A 64 -13.89 6.49 23.72
N GLY A 65 -14.13 7.33 22.72
CA GLY A 65 -14.35 8.75 22.85
C GLY A 65 -15.82 9.16 22.68
N SER A 66 -16.05 10.47 22.63
CA SER A 66 -17.37 11.05 22.39
C SER A 66 -17.76 11.06 20.91
N HIS A 67 -16.79 10.98 19.99
CA HIS A 67 -17.08 10.92 18.55
C HIS A 67 -17.40 9.48 18.15
N GLN A 68 -18.65 9.24 17.83
CA GLN A 68 -19.14 7.95 17.36
C GLN A 68 -19.21 7.97 15.82
N ILE A 69 -18.42 7.12 15.16
CA ILE A 69 -18.48 6.96 13.70
C ILE A 69 -19.65 6.03 13.37
N GLU A 70 -20.54 6.46 12.49
CA GLU A 70 -21.67 5.65 12.05
C GLU A 70 -21.21 4.37 11.35
N GLY A 71 -21.84 3.25 11.65
CA GLY A 71 -21.47 1.94 11.08
C GLY A 71 -20.17 1.34 11.63
N TYR A 72 -19.56 1.94 12.67
CA TYR A 72 -18.33 1.46 13.26
C TYR A 72 -18.43 -0.01 13.71
N PHE A 73 -17.45 -0.81 13.31
CA PHE A 73 -17.17 -2.13 13.87
C PHE A 73 -15.70 -2.23 14.29
N ASP A 74 -15.39 -3.06 15.28
CA ASP A 74 -13.99 -3.22 15.73
C ASP A 74 -13.15 -3.96 14.70
N TYR A 75 -11.99 -3.42 14.35
CA TYR A 75 -11.11 -3.94 13.30
C TYR A 75 -9.65 -3.89 13.71
N VAL A 76 -8.82 -4.68 13.04
CA VAL A 76 -7.36 -4.58 13.08
C VAL A 76 -6.94 -3.53 12.06
N VAL A 77 -6.10 -2.56 12.47
CA VAL A 77 -5.56 -1.58 11.51
C VAL A 77 -4.91 -2.32 10.34
N PRO A 78 -5.33 -2.03 9.10
CA PRO A 78 -4.77 -2.67 7.92
C PRO A 78 -3.25 -2.47 7.79
N PRO A 79 -2.58 -3.28 6.97
CA PRO A 79 -1.15 -3.11 6.71
C PRO A 79 -0.81 -1.72 6.18
N LEU A 80 0.42 -1.30 6.40
CA LEU A 80 1.02 -0.19 5.66
C LEU A 80 1.17 -0.61 4.20
N GLU A 81 0.89 0.31 3.29
CA GLU A 81 1.02 0.14 1.85
C GLU A 81 1.85 1.31 1.30
N GLY A 82 2.56 1.11 0.20
CA GLY A 82 3.37 2.13 -0.43
C GLY A 82 3.29 2.07 -1.95
N LEU A 83 3.04 3.21 -2.58
CA LEU A 83 3.20 3.40 -4.01
C LEU A 83 4.58 4.02 -4.26
N TRP A 84 5.37 3.44 -5.16
CA TRP A 84 6.75 3.82 -5.38
C TRP A 84 7.04 4.14 -6.83
N TRP A 85 7.84 5.17 -7.08
CA TRP A 85 8.37 5.50 -8.42
C TRP A 85 9.61 6.38 -8.32
N GLN A 86 10.28 6.53 -9.44
CA GLN A 86 11.38 7.46 -9.64
C GLN A 86 11.18 8.18 -10.97
N GLU A 87 11.34 9.49 -11.00
CA GLU A 87 11.19 10.26 -12.23
C GLU A 87 12.20 9.83 -13.28
N GLY A 88 11.75 9.65 -14.52
CA GLY A 88 12.60 9.24 -15.64
C GLY A 88 13.03 7.76 -15.62
N THR A 89 12.55 6.96 -14.66
CA THR A 89 12.87 5.53 -14.55
C THR A 89 11.62 4.69 -14.84
N VAL A 90 11.77 3.65 -15.65
CA VAL A 90 10.73 2.64 -15.82
C VAL A 90 10.95 1.53 -14.79
N GLY A 91 9.98 1.32 -13.92
CA GLY A 91 10.12 0.41 -12.76
C GLY A 91 10.82 1.07 -11.57
N ILE A 92 11.57 0.29 -10.80
CA ILE A 92 12.26 0.71 -9.57
C ILE A 92 13.75 0.45 -9.68
N ASP A 93 14.57 1.48 -9.46
CA ASP A 93 16.02 1.36 -9.29
C ASP A 93 16.37 1.41 -7.80
N TYR A 94 16.59 0.24 -7.22
CA TYR A 94 16.91 0.07 -5.79
C TYR A 94 18.30 0.63 -5.41
N SER A 95 19.17 0.93 -6.39
CA SER A 95 20.49 1.55 -6.15
C SER A 95 20.41 3.06 -5.89
N ARG A 96 19.30 3.69 -6.25
CA ARG A 96 19.08 5.14 -6.17
C ARG A 96 17.86 5.47 -5.29
N LYS A 97 17.87 4.98 -4.05
CA LYS A 97 16.78 5.20 -3.07
C LYS A 97 16.57 6.68 -2.73
N ASP A 98 17.62 7.49 -2.89
CA ASP A 98 17.57 8.94 -2.76
C ASP A 98 16.60 9.63 -3.74
N LEU A 99 16.30 9.00 -4.87
CA LEU A 99 15.39 9.50 -5.89
C LEU A 99 13.95 8.98 -5.76
N PHE A 100 13.68 8.14 -4.76
CA PHE A 100 12.34 7.64 -4.57
C PHE A 100 11.34 8.76 -4.32
N GLN A 101 10.21 8.65 -5.01
CA GLN A 101 8.97 9.33 -4.66
C GLN A 101 7.98 8.27 -4.19
N TRP A 102 7.16 8.61 -3.23
CA TRP A 102 6.26 7.64 -2.64
C TRP A 102 4.95 8.27 -2.15
N VAL A 103 3.92 7.44 -2.15
CA VAL A 103 2.70 7.64 -1.37
C VAL A 103 2.62 6.50 -0.39
N SER A 104 2.80 6.77 0.89
CA SER A 104 2.57 5.79 1.93
C SER A 104 1.15 5.91 2.44
N MET A 105 0.47 4.78 2.65
CA MET A 105 -0.94 4.79 2.98
C MET A 105 -1.35 3.60 3.85
N ILE A 106 -2.46 3.77 4.57
CA ILE A 106 -3.12 2.70 5.33
C ILE A 106 -4.59 2.73 4.93
N ARG A 107 -5.14 1.58 4.51
CA ARG A 107 -6.56 1.46 4.18
C ARG A 107 -7.43 1.84 5.36
N LEU A 108 -8.47 2.63 5.08
CA LEU A 108 -9.54 2.95 6.01
C LEU A 108 -10.73 2.02 5.81
N PRO A 109 -11.44 1.64 6.88
CA PRO A 109 -12.73 0.99 6.75
C PRO A 109 -13.73 1.80 5.92
N ASP A 110 -14.62 1.13 5.21
CA ASP A 110 -15.57 1.76 4.30
C ASP A 110 -16.59 2.67 5.02
N PHE A 111 -16.76 2.50 6.34
CA PHE A 111 -17.59 3.37 7.17
C PHE A 111 -16.94 4.73 7.49
N VAL A 112 -15.63 4.90 7.23
CA VAL A 112 -14.93 6.16 7.51
C VAL A 112 -15.20 7.16 6.40
N THR A 113 -15.82 8.27 6.74
CA THR A 113 -16.06 9.39 5.83
C THR A 113 -14.91 10.40 5.88
N GLU A 114 -14.86 11.30 4.91
CA GLU A 114 -13.93 12.43 4.93
C GLU A 114 -14.13 13.34 6.16
N ALA A 115 -15.37 13.48 6.63
CA ALA A 115 -15.68 14.23 7.86
C ALA A 115 -15.09 13.56 9.11
N ASP A 116 -15.13 12.23 9.18
CA ASP A 116 -14.50 11.45 10.27
C ASP A 116 -12.97 11.54 10.21
N PHE A 117 -12.40 11.53 9.01
CA PHE A 117 -10.98 11.76 8.80
C PHE A 117 -10.54 13.14 9.29
N GLU A 118 -11.27 14.19 8.92
CA GLU A 118 -10.98 15.56 9.36
C GLU A 118 -11.15 15.74 10.88
N TRP A 119 -12.11 15.04 11.47
CA TRP A 119 -12.22 14.98 12.93
C TRP A 119 -10.98 14.30 13.53
N ALA A 120 -10.58 13.15 13.01
CA ALA A 120 -9.44 12.39 13.51
C ALA A 120 -8.14 13.18 13.40
N ARG A 121 -7.96 13.95 12.33
CA ARG A 121 -6.81 14.81 12.12
C ARG A 121 -6.70 15.87 13.24
N ARG A 122 -7.77 16.62 13.47
CA ARG A 122 -7.81 17.63 14.56
C ARG A 122 -7.59 17.01 15.94
N GLU A 123 -8.20 15.86 16.19
CA GLU A 123 -8.05 15.14 17.46
C GLU A 123 -6.62 14.64 17.67
N ALA A 124 -5.97 14.12 16.63
CA ALA A 124 -4.58 13.67 16.67
C ALA A 124 -3.61 14.84 16.88
N GLU A 125 -3.80 15.96 16.20
CA GLU A 125 -3.03 17.20 16.38
C GLU A 125 -3.07 17.70 17.83
N GLN A 126 -4.27 17.76 18.42
CA GLN A 126 -4.43 18.20 19.81
C GLN A 126 -3.75 17.27 20.79
N LYS A 127 -3.90 15.95 20.62
CA LYS A 127 -3.37 14.95 21.56
C LYS A 127 -1.86 14.77 21.45
N LYS A 128 -1.32 14.79 20.24
CA LYS A 128 0.08 14.46 19.97
C LYS A 128 0.97 15.68 19.87
N LYS A 129 0.39 16.89 19.73
CA LYS A 129 1.10 18.15 19.49
C LYS A 129 2.06 18.05 18.28
N GLN A 130 1.62 17.37 17.24
CA GLN A 130 2.31 17.13 15.99
C GLN A 130 1.44 17.64 14.85
N ASP A 131 2.08 18.13 13.78
CA ASP A 131 1.39 18.54 12.54
C ASP A 131 0.94 17.32 11.74
N PHE A 132 -0.34 17.26 11.41
CA PHE A 132 -0.95 16.23 10.56
C PHE A 132 -1.46 16.78 9.23
N SER A 133 -1.12 18.02 8.88
CA SER A 133 -1.59 18.70 7.66
C SER A 133 -1.20 17.97 6.37
N ARG A 134 -0.12 17.17 6.39
CA ARG A 134 0.35 16.36 5.27
C ARG A 134 -0.51 15.15 4.97
N ALA A 135 -1.38 14.74 5.90
CA ALA A 135 -2.26 13.61 5.69
C ALA A 135 -3.42 13.99 4.77
N GLU A 136 -3.75 13.11 3.84
CA GLU A 136 -4.88 13.23 2.94
C GLU A 136 -5.83 12.04 3.07
N PHE A 137 -7.15 12.29 2.88
CA PHE A 137 -8.14 11.24 2.65
C PHE A 137 -8.11 10.91 1.17
N LEU A 138 -7.62 9.72 0.83
CA LEU A 138 -7.43 9.29 -0.56
C LEU A 138 -8.43 8.20 -0.90
N THR A 139 -9.34 8.47 -1.84
CA THR A 139 -10.12 7.43 -2.51
C THR A 139 -9.42 7.05 -3.80
N TRP A 140 -9.03 5.78 -3.92
CA TRP A 140 -8.21 5.31 -5.03
C TRP A 140 -8.61 3.93 -5.52
N GLU A 141 -8.67 3.79 -6.84
CA GLU A 141 -8.92 2.54 -7.56
C GLU A 141 -7.63 2.12 -8.27
N GLU A 142 -7.09 0.97 -7.89
CA GLU A 142 -5.89 0.43 -8.51
C GLU A 142 -6.20 -0.30 -9.83
N GLY A 143 -7.38 -0.94 -9.91
CA GLY A 143 -7.84 -1.63 -11.11
C GLY A 143 -7.12 -2.96 -11.36
N LEU A 144 -6.88 -3.30 -12.64
CA LEU A 144 -6.27 -4.56 -13.04
C LEU A 144 -4.76 -4.55 -12.77
N CYS A 145 -4.29 -5.54 -11.99
CA CYS A 145 -2.89 -5.70 -11.61
C CYS A 145 -2.45 -7.16 -11.73
N VAL A 146 -1.15 -7.37 -11.91
CA VAL A 146 -0.48 -8.62 -11.57
C VAL A 146 0.06 -8.47 -10.15
N GLN A 147 -0.16 -9.47 -9.30
CA GLN A 147 0.34 -9.47 -7.93
C GLN A 147 1.07 -10.77 -7.58
N CYS A 148 1.99 -10.66 -6.62
CA CYS A 148 2.77 -11.78 -6.14
C CYS A 148 3.13 -11.58 -4.66
N MET A 149 3.22 -12.68 -3.89
CA MET A 149 3.80 -12.65 -2.55
C MET A 149 5.31 -12.75 -2.65
N HIS A 150 6.02 -11.68 -2.30
CA HIS A 150 7.45 -11.71 -2.05
C HIS A 150 7.73 -12.18 -0.62
N ILE A 151 8.73 -13.05 -0.44
CA ILE A 151 9.21 -13.49 0.87
C ILE A 151 10.72 -13.32 0.88
N GLY A 152 11.22 -12.40 1.68
CA GLY A 152 12.63 -12.05 1.77
C GLY A 152 12.86 -10.56 2.03
N PRO A 153 14.13 -10.12 2.04
CA PRO A 153 14.49 -8.72 2.11
C PRO A 153 14.01 -7.96 0.87
N TYR A 154 13.70 -6.68 1.02
CA TYR A 154 13.26 -5.82 -0.09
C TYR A 154 14.27 -5.76 -1.24
N ASP A 155 15.56 -5.81 -0.95
CA ASP A 155 16.62 -5.81 -1.98
C ASP A 155 16.62 -7.09 -2.86
N GLU A 156 15.86 -8.13 -2.49
CA GLU A 156 15.65 -9.36 -3.26
C GLU A 156 14.36 -9.33 -4.13
N GLU A 157 13.56 -8.28 -4.05
CA GLU A 157 12.34 -8.09 -4.87
C GLU A 157 12.56 -8.16 -6.38
N PRO A 158 13.72 -7.75 -6.95
CA PRO A 158 13.97 -7.89 -8.38
C PRO A 158 13.71 -9.28 -8.95
N ALA A 159 14.02 -10.34 -8.20
CA ALA A 159 13.73 -11.71 -8.64
C ALA A 159 12.23 -12.02 -8.72
N THR A 160 11.43 -11.45 -7.80
CA THR A 160 9.97 -11.56 -7.82
C THR A 160 9.38 -10.76 -8.98
N LEU A 161 9.89 -9.55 -9.22
CA LEU A 161 9.47 -8.71 -10.35
C LEU A 161 9.77 -9.37 -11.69
N GLU A 162 10.92 -10.03 -11.84
CA GLU A 162 11.25 -10.80 -13.06
C GLU A 162 10.24 -11.93 -13.31
N ALA A 163 9.84 -12.65 -12.25
CA ALA A 163 8.80 -13.68 -12.39
C ALA A 163 7.43 -13.07 -12.76
N MET A 164 7.10 -11.88 -12.25
CA MET A 164 5.89 -11.15 -12.61
C MET A 164 5.94 -10.68 -14.07
N HIS A 165 7.07 -10.19 -14.56
CA HIS A 165 7.25 -9.78 -15.96
C HIS A 165 7.08 -10.96 -16.91
N ARG A 166 7.68 -12.12 -16.64
CA ARG A 166 7.47 -13.35 -17.44
C ARG A 166 6.01 -13.74 -17.48
N PHE A 167 5.33 -13.72 -16.33
CA PHE A 167 3.90 -13.99 -16.28
C PHE A 167 3.08 -13.02 -17.14
N MET A 168 3.42 -11.72 -17.14
CA MET A 168 2.75 -10.73 -17.99
C MET A 168 2.95 -11.04 -19.47
N GLU A 169 4.17 -11.33 -19.90
CA GLU A 169 4.50 -11.67 -21.28
C GLU A 169 3.73 -12.92 -21.75
N GLU A 170 3.74 -13.99 -20.95
CA GLU A 170 3.04 -15.24 -21.22
C GLU A 170 1.49 -15.05 -21.36
N ASN A 171 0.95 -14.01 -20.72
CA ASN A 171 -0.49 -13.73 -20.72
C ASN A 171 -0.90 -12.53 -21.59
N GLY A 172 -0.02 -12.02 -22.44
CA GLY A 172 -0.30 -10.90 -23.32
C GLY A 172 -0.59 -9.60 -22.58
N LEU A 173 0.07 -9.40 -21.46
CA LEU A 173 -0.05 -8.22 -20.60
C LEU A 173 1.23 -7.39 -20.66
N ARG A 174 1.08 -6.11 -20.36
CA ARG A 174 2.22 -5.21 -20.15
C ARG A 174 1.97 -4.28 -18.96
N PRO A 175 3.02 -3.78 -18.29
CA PRO A 175 2.86 -2.75 -17.26
C PRO A 175 2.09 -1.53 -17.79
N ASP A 176 1.27 -0.94 -16.92
CA ASP A 176 0.44 0.23 -17.21
C ASP A 176 0.67 1.32 -16.15
N PHE A 177 1.93 1.68 -15.95
CA PHE A 177 2.29 2.76 -15.04
C PHE A 177 1.79 4.11 -15.55
N SER A 178 1.29 4.93 -14.63
CA SER A 178 0.81 6.28 -14.88
C SER A 178 0.99 7.15 -13.63
N GLU A 179 0.52 8.38 -13.64
CA GLU A 179 0.54 9.24 -12.47
C GLU A 179 -0.26 8.68 -11.28
N THR A 180 -1.31 7.90 -11.56
CA THR A 180 -2.19 7.31 -10.55
C THR A 180 -1.98 5.81 -10.35
N ARG A 181 -1.17 5.15 -11.17
CA ARG A 181 -0.92 3.71 -11.13
C ARG A 181 0.58 3.45 -11.08
N ARG A 182 1.07 3.08 -9.92
CA ARG A 182 2.50 2.95 -9.61
C ARG A 182 2.86 1.53 -9.19
N HIS A 183 4.13 1.25 -9.01
CA HIS A 183 4.58 0.06 -8.29
C HIS A 183 4.04 0.12 -6.87
N HIS A 184 3.36 -0.95 -6.43
CA HIS A 184 2.65 -0.99 -5.16
C HIS A 184 3.17 -2.13 -4.28
N GLU A 185 3.50 -1.81 -3.05
CA GLU A 185 3.94 -2.76 -2.03
C GLU A 185 3.01 -2.71 -0.82
N ILE A 186 2.65 -3.89 -0.27
CA ILE A 186 1.85 -4.02 0.94
C ILE A 186 2.66 -4.80 1.97
N TYR A 187 2.97 -4.17 3.10
CA TYR A 187 3.90 -4.70 4.10
C TYR A 187 3.16 -5.52 5.15
N LEU A 188 3.21 -6.85 5.03
CA LEU A 188 2.50 -7.77 5.92
C LEU A 188 3.27 -8.10 7.20
N SER A 189 4.56 -7.84 7.22
CA SER A 189 5.46 -8.12 8.33
C SER A 189 6.00 -6.84 8.97
N ASP A 190 6.10 -6.82 10.31
CA ASP A 190 6.79 -5.75 11.02
C ASP A 190 8.31 -6.02 10.97
N VAL A 191 9.05 -5.19 10.24
CA VAL A 191 10.52 -5.28 10.07
C VAL A 191 11.30 -5.28 11.39
N ARG A 192 10.71 -4.73 12.46
CA ARG A 192 11.34 -4.68 13.80
C ARG A 192 11.25 -6.00 14.54
N ARG A 193 10.36 -6.90 14.11
CA ARG A 193 10.03 -8.17 14.79
C ARG A 193 10.24 -9.40 13.92
N CYS A 194 10.31 -9.22 12.61
CA CYS A 194 10.45 -10.29 11.65
C CYS A 194 11.89 -10.35 11.13
N ARG A 195 12.47 -11.55 11.03
CA ARG A 195 13.76 -11.73 10.39
C ARG A 195 13.67 -11.37 8.91
N PRO A 196 14.71 -10.75 8.30
CA PRO A 196 14.66 -10.30 6.92
C PRO A 196 14.22 -11.38 5.93
N GLU A 197 14.75 -12.61 6.05
CA GLU A 197 14.43 -13.73 5.17
C GLU A 197 12.98 -14.27 5.29
N LYS A 198 12.21 -13.75 6.25
CA LYS A 198 10.80 -14.12 6.50
C LYS A 198 9.85 -12.95 6.29
N LEU A 199 10.35 -11.79 5.89
CA LEU A 199 9.50 -10.65 5.56
C LEU A 199 8.53 -11.05 4.44
N LYS A 200 7.32 -10.54 4.51
CA LYS A 200 6.27 -10.78 3.51
C LYS A 200 5.77 -9.46 2.99
N THR A 201 5.89 -9.27 1.69
CA THR A 201 5.39 -8.11 0.97
C THR A 201 4.51 -8.58 -0.18
N VAL A 202 3.33 -8.02 -0.33
CA VAL A 202 2.58 -8.17 -1.57
C VAL A 202 3.11 -7.14 -2.54
N ILE A 203 3.60 -7.58 -3.69
CA ILE A 203 3.99 -6.69 -4.78
C ILE A 203 2.87 -6.68 -5.82
N ARG A 204 2.46 -5.50 -6.28
CA ARG A 204 1.52 -5.29 -7.37
C ARG A 204 2.12 -4.40 -8.44
N VAL A 205 1.86 -4.79 -9.67
CA VAL A 205 2.19 -4.01 -10.87
C VAL A 205 0.91 -3.82 -11.66
N PRO A 206 0.49 -2.57 -11.90
CA PRO A 206 -0.66 -2.29 -12.74
C PRO A 206 -0.41 -2.74 -14.18
N VAL A 207 -1.41 -3.35 -14.81
CA VAL A 207 -1.27 -3.93 -16.15
C VAL A 207 -2.42 -3.58 -17.06
N LYS A 208 -2.15 -3.69 -18.37
CA LYS A 208 -3.16 -3.69 -19.44
C LYS A 208 -2.84 -4.74 -20.48
N ASN A 209 -3.84 -5.12 -21.26
CA ASN A 209 -3.65 -6.01 -22.39
C ASN A 209 -2.76 -5.36 -23.47
N THR A 210 -1.88 -6.16 -24.08
CA THR A 210 -1.01 -5.69 -25.17
C THR A 210 -1.78 -5.44 -26.48
N GLY A 211 -3.05 -5.84 -26.56
CA GLY A 211 -3.82 -5.81 -27.79
C GLY A 211 -3.48 -6.94 -28.77
N THR A 212 -2.49 -7.75 -28.47
CA THR A 212 -2.14 -8.94 -29.24
C THR A 212 -2.98 -10.12 -28.72
N LEU A 213 -3.88 -10.64 -29.53
CA LEU A 213 -4.59 -11.90 -29.23
C LEU A 213 -3.54 -13.02 -29.17
N VAL A 214 -3.19 -13.45 -27.99
CA VAL A 214 -2.46 -14.71 -27.82
C VAL A 214 -3.48 -15.82 -28.06
N PHE A 215 -3.46 -16.41 -29.26
CA PHE A 215 -4.22 -17.63 -29.50
C PHE A 215 -3.62 -18.75 -28.67
N PRO A 216 -4.40 -19.50 -27.88
CA PRO A 216 -3.89 -20.68 -27.22
C PRO A 216 -3.34 -21.61 -28.31
N GLN A 217 -2.08 -22.00 -28.17
CA GLN A 217 -1.56 -23.11 -28.99
C GLN A 217 -2.24 -24.38 -28.48
N GLU A 218 -2.94 -25.05 -29.41
CA GLU A 218 -3.59 -26.34 -29.21
C GLU A 218 -2.60 -27.45 -28.82
#